data_77deffb3861203f220adae864621419c
#
_entry.id   77deffb3861203f220adae864621419c
#
_cell.length_a   1.000
_cell.length_b   1.000
_cell.length_c   1.000
_cell.angle_alpha   90.00
_cell.angle_beta   90.00
_cell.angle_gamma   90.00
#
_symmetry.space_group_name_H-M   'P 1'
#
loop_
_entity.id
_entity.type
_entity.pdbx_description
1 polymer ?
#
loop_
_entity_poly.entity_id
_entity_poly.type
_entity_poly.pdbx_seq_one_letter_code
_entity_poly.pdbx_strand_id
1 'polypeptide(L)'
;MNSKKTWIVIFSVIALLGVLLLAACSKKESTEQTSNAPDQKAASAATPIDPNTVATVNGTVKFDGSAPKPAKIDMSQDPACKGTNESENVVVTGGDLANVFVYVKDGLGNRSFDVPKEPATLDQQGCRYHPHVLGVMTGQTVDIKNSDPTTHNIHPTPKDNRELNESQPPKAPDIRKTFAREEIMLPVKCNQHPWMKMYVNVVKNPFFAVTDKSGKYEIKGLPPGDYTLAFVHEKLGEQTQKVTVGAKETKTVDQTFKAGGAAAGGM
;
A
#
# COMPACT_ATOMS: atom_id res chain seq x y z
N MET A 1 27.88 24.71 60.72
CA MET A 1 27.97 26.17 60.98
C MET A 1 27.02 26.81 59.98
N ASN A 2 25.87 27.14 60.51
CA ASN A 2 25.15 28.43 60.50
C ASN A 2 24.80 28.97 59.09
N SER A 3 23.62 29.42 58.74
CA SER A 3 22.51 29.95 59.54
C SER A 3 21.37 30.26 58.51
N LYS A 4 20.15 29.80 58.75
CA LYS A 4 18.90 30.49 58.94
C LYS A 4 18.86 31.97 58.49
N LYS A 5 17.80 32.34 57.69
CA LYS A 5 16.76 33.23 58.19
C LYS A 5 15.61 33.40 57.16
N THR A 6 14.48 33.01 57.66
CA THR A 6 13.10 33.41 57.42
C THR A 6 12.85 34.92 57.41
N TRP A 7 11.96 35.45 56.58
CA TRP A 7 11.10 36.59 56.89
C TRP A 7 9.75 36.49 56.17
N ILE A 8 8.71 36.42 57.00
CA ILE A 8 7.28 36.57 56.74
C ILE A 8 6.91 38.00 57.15
N VAL A 9 6.03 38.66 56.45
CA VAL A 9 5.05 39.72 56.90
C VAL A 9 4.13 40.00 55.73
N ILE A 10 2.82 39.67 55.65
CA ILE A 10 1.59 40.12 56.33
C ILE A 10 1.32 41.64 56.18
N PHE A 11 0.19 41.97 55.57
CA PHE A 11 -0.88 42.91 55.92
C PHE A 11 -1.73 43.20 54.69
N SER A 12 -2.96 42.74 54.52
CA SER A 12 -4.24 43.04 55.17
C SER A 12 -4.79 44.47 54.91
N VAL A 13 -5.94 44.50 54.29
CA VAL A 13 -7.21 45.13 54.76
C VAL A 13 -7.73 46.40 54.05
N ILE A 14 -9.02 46.34 53.77
CA ILE A 14 -10.11 47.32 53.73
C ILE A 14 -10.47 47.86 52.33
N ALA A 15 -11.57 47.47 51.72
CA ALA A 15 -13.03 47.63 51.95
C ALA A 15 -13.58 49.01 51.56
N LEU A 16 -14.54 49.07 50.75
CA LEU A 16 -15.92 49.58 50.83
C LEU A 16 -16.46 50.28 49.61
N LEU A 17 -17.58 49.74 49.18
CA LEU A 17 -18.80 50.39 48.60
C LEU A 17 -18.69 51.35 47.43
N GLY A 18 -19.47 51.05 46.43
CA GLY A 18 -20.00 51.97 45.43
C GLY A 18 -20.92 51.22 44.45
N VAL A 19 -22.18 51.06 44.88
CA VAL A 19 -23.27 50.58 43.99
C VAL A 19 -23.64 51.74 43.07
N LEU A 20 -23.54 51.52 41.75
CA LEU A 20 -24.33 52.30 40.79
C LEU A 20 -24.81 51.37 39.69
N LEU A 21 -26.12 51.14 39.70
CA LEU A 21 -26.88 50.52 38.63
C LEU A 21 -26.86 51.40 37.38
N LEU A 22 -26.35 50.98 36.30
CA LEU A 22 -26.69 51.44 34.97
C LEU A 22 -26.99 50.28 34.09
N ALA A 23 -28.26 50.05 33.81
CA ALA A 23 -28.75 49.16 32.79
C ALA A 23 -28.32 49.69 31.42
N ALA A 24 -27.44 48.97 30.76
CA ALA A 24 -27.16 49.13 29.34
C ALA A 24 -27.40 47.81 28.65
N CYS A 25 -28.41 47.78 27.79
CA CYS A 25 -28.67 46.71 26.84
C CYS A 25 -27.41 46.48 26.00
N SER A 26 -26.72 45.40 26.25
CA SER A 26 -25.65 44.93 25.38
C SER A 26 -26.21 43.84 24.48
N LYS A 27 -26.34 44.16 23.21
CA LYS A 27 -26.60 43.29 22.10
C LYS A 27 -25.57 42.17 22.14
N LYS A 28 -26.04 40.94 22.29
CA LYS A 28 -25.23 39.73 22.21
C LYS A 28 -24.86 39.52 20.74
N GLU A 29 -23.71 39.97 20.34
CA GLU A 29 -23.10 39.63 19.08
C GLU A 29 -22.60 38.19 19.22
N SER A 30 -23.35 37.27 18.62
CA SER A 30 -22.91 35.87 18.47
C SER A 30 -21.80 35.85 17.43
N THR A 31 -20.57 35.74 17.88
CA THR A 31 -19.45 35.38 17.03
C THR A 31 -19.66 33.94 16.59
N GLU A 32 -20.18 33.79 15.39
CA GLU A 32 -20.20 32.51 14.66
C GLU A 32 -18.75 32.14 14.37
N GLN A 33 -18.21 31.24 15.20
CA GLN A 33 -16.98 30.56 14.92
C GLN A 33 -17.27 29.58 13.77
N THR A 34 -17.04 30.02 12.54
CA THR A 34 -16.94 29.11 11.38
C THR A 34 -15.77 28.18 11.61
N SER A 35 -16.08 26.98 12.14
CA SER A 35 -15.17 25.86 12.12
C SER A 35 -15.03 25.39 10.67
N ASN A 36 -13.96 25.83 10.02
CA ASN A 36 -13.49 25.21 8.78
C ASN A 36 -12.99 23.80 9.10
N ALA A 37 -13.89 22.84 9.25
CA ALA A 37 -13.57 21.45 9.09
C ALA A 37 -13.27 21.24 7.60
N PRO A 38 -12.15 20.58 7.22
CA PRO A 38 -11.91 20.24 5.82
C PRO A 38 -13.07 19.37 5.37
N ASP A 39 -13.71 19.77 4.27
CA ASP A 39 -14.73 18.98 3.56
C ASP A 39 -14.19 17.55 3.36
N GLN A 40 -14.63 16.63 4.18
CA GLN A 40 -14.54 15.20 3.88
C GLN A 40 -15.49 14.98 2.72
N LYS A 41 -14.93 15.04 1.48
CA LYS A 41 -15.65 14.63 0.28
C LYS A 41 -16.22 13.25 0.56
N ALA A 42 -17.54 13.19 0.70
CA ALA A 42 -18.27 11.95 0.94
C ALA A 42 -17.79 10.92 -0.10
N ALA A 43 -17.35 9.76 0.36
CA ALA A 43 -16.97 8.67 -0.53
C ALA A 43 -18.16 8.38 -1.44
N SER A 44 -17.94 8.45 -2.75
CA SER A 44 -18.97 8.10 -3.73
C SER A 44 -19.38 6.66 -3.47
N ALA A 45 -20.69 6.40 -3.40
CA ALA A 45 -21.20 5.03 -3.24
C ALA A 45 -20.64 4.13 -4.35
N ALA A 46 -20.32 2.87 -4.00
CA ALA A 46 -19.82 1.90 -4.97
C ALA A 46 -20.83 1.70 -6.10
N THR A 47 -20.32 1.61 -7.31
CA THR A 47 -21.15 1.34 -8.50
C THR A 47 -21.55 -0.14 -8.50
N PRO A 48 -22.84 -0.47 -8.45
CA PRO A 48 -23.27 -1.87 -8.45
C PRO A 48 -22.75 -2.63 -9.68
N ILE A 49 -22.27 -3.84 -9.44
CA ILE A 49 -21.90 -4.80 -10.49
C ILE A 49 -22.95 -5.90 -10.48
N ASP A 50 -23.54 -6.22 -11.62
CA ASP A 50 -24.45 -7.36 -11.73
C ASP A 50 -23.65 -8.67 -11.71
N PRO A 51 -23.77 -9.48 -10.64
CA PRO A 51 -23.02 -10.72 -10.48
C PRO A 51 -23.37 -11.76 -11.54
N ASN A 52 -24.50 -11.60 -12.23
CA ASN A 52 -24.94 -12.52 -13.28
C ASN A 52 -24.29 -12.25 -14.64
N THR A 53 -23.58 -11.13 -14.78
CA THR A 53 -22.93 -10.74 -16.05
C THR A 53 -21.41 -10.72 -15.98
N VAL A 54 -20.85 -10.80 -14.80
CA VAL A 54 -19.39 -10.71 -14.62
C VAL A 54 -18.64 -11.82 -15.31
N ALA A 55 -17.46 -11.48 -15.76
CA ALA A 55 -16.53 -12.35 -16.46
C ALA A 55 -15.26 -12.61 -15.63
N THR A 56 -14.46 -13.54 -16.12
CA THR A 56 -13.13 -13.84 -15.61
C THR A 56 -12.10 -13.60 -16.70
N VAL A 57 -11.02 -12.92 -16.38
CA VAL A 57 -9.84 -12.83 -17.25
C VAL A 57 -8.71 -13.61 -16.60
N ASN A 58 -8.12 -14.53 -17.34
CA ASN A 58 -6.97 -15.30 -16.90
C ASN A 58 -5.91 -15.36 -17.99
N GLY A 59 -4.75 -15.89 -17.66
CA GLY A 59 -3.69 -16.09 -18.64
C GLY A 59 -2.39 -16.51 -18.00
N THR A 60 -1.38 -16.63 -18.85
CA THR A 60 -0.01 -16.95 -18.46
C THR A 60 0.92 -15.85 -18.96
N VAL A 61 1.79 -15.36 -18.08
CA VAL A 61 2.86 -14.46 -18.46
C VAL A 61 4.13 -15.23 -18.70
N LYS A 62 4.70 -15.09 -19.89
CA LYS A 62 5.90 -15.80 -20.33
C LYS A 62 7.11 -14.88 -20.39
N PHE A 63 8.27 -15.50 -20.30
CA PHE A 63 9.57 -14.85 -20.49
C PHE A 63 10.25 -15.42 -21.73
N ASP A 64 10.53 -14.55 -22.70
CA ASP A 64 11.23 -14.88 -23.94
C ASP A 64 12.71 -14.50 -23.83
N GLY A 65 13.58 -15.48 -23.96
CA GLY A 65 15.03 -15.36 -23.86
C GLY A 65 15.63 -16.16 -22.72
N SER A 66 16.91 -15.94 -22.46
CA SER A 66 17.63 -16.62 -21.38
C SER A 66 17.30 -15.96 -20.04
N ALA A 67 16.65 -16.72 -19.15
CA ALA A 67 16.39 -16.25 -17.79
C ALA A 67 17.71 -16.01 -17.03
N PRO A 68 17.87 -14.88 -16.33
CA PRO A 68 19.03 -14.67 -15.50
C PRO A 68 19.06 -15.69 -14.36
N LYS A 69 20.24 -16.18 -14.02
CA LYS A 69 20.39 -17.02 -12.82
C LYS A 69 20.11 -16.14 -11.58
N PRO A 70 19.26 -16.60 -10.66
CA PRO A 70 19.05 -15.88 -9.41
C PRO A 70 20.38 -15.69 -8.66
N ALA A 71 20.67 -14.47 -8.25
CA ALA A 71 21.84 -14.19 -7.44
C ALA A 71 21.61 -14.71 -6.02
N LYS A 72 22.59 -15.45 -5.48
CA LYS A 72 22.58 -15.84 -4.08
C LYS A 72 22.72 -14.59 -3.20
N ILE A 73 21.93 -14.54 -2.14
CA ILE A 73 21.93 -13.47 -1.16
C ILE A 73 22.75 -13.93 0.05
N ASP A 74 23.79 -13.19 0.36
CA ASP A 74 24.54 -13.37 1.61
C ASP A 74 23.80 -12.69 2.77
N MET A 75 23.29 -13.49 3.69
CA MET A 75 22.59 -13.04 4.89
C MET A 75 23.43 -13.16 6.16
N SER A 76 24.73 -13.43 6.04
CA SER A 76 25.62 -13.71 7.20
C SER A 76 25.76 -12.53 8.19
N GLN A 77 25.33 -11.33 7.81
CA GLN A 77 25.30 -10.16 8.68
C GLN A 77 24.32 -10.31 9.86
N ASP A 78 23.29 -11.14 9.73
CA ASP A 78 22.37 -11.45 10.82
C ASP A 78 22.30 -12.97 11.06
N PRO A 79 22.83 -13.47 12.21
CA PRO A 79 22.80 -14.90 12.53
C PRO A 79 21.39 -15.51 12.64
N ALA A 80 20.35 -14.68 12.80
CA ALA A 80 18.97 -15.15 12.80
C ALA A 80 18.45 -15.46 11.39
N CYS A 81 19.04 -14.85 10.36
CA CYS A 81 18.70 -15.05 8.95
C CYS A 81 19.38 -16.31 8.41
N LYS A 82 18.76 -17.46 8.67
CA LYS A 82 19.32 -18.77 8.29
C LYS A 82 18.82 -19.25 6.93
N GLY A 83 19.63 -20.10 6.30
CA GLY A 83 19.29 -20.76 5.03
C GLY A 83 19.91 -20.10 3.81
N THR A 84 19.50 -20.57 2.63
CA THR A 84 19.92 -20.00 1.35
C THR A 84 18.81 -19.11 0.82
N ASN A 85 19.17 -17.89 0.45
CA ASN A 85 18.26 -16.94 -0.15
C ASN A 85 18.75 -16.56 -1.55
N GLU A 86 17.81 -16.35 -2.45
CA GLU A 86 18.08 -15.96 -3.82
C GLU A 86 17.24 -14.75 -4.21
N SER A 87 17.78 -13.93 -5.11
CA SER A 87 17.10 -12.75 -5.62
C SER A 87 15.82 -13.14 -6.38
N GLU A 88 14.74 -12.42 -6.09
CA GLU A 88 13.44 -12.56 -6.76
C GLU A 88 13.24 -11.51 -7.88
N ASN A 89 14.30 -10.80 -8.29
CA ASN A 89 14.20 -9.74 -9.28
C ASN A 89 13.64 -10.20 -10.63
N VAL A 90 13.93 -11.44 -11.06
CA VAL A 90 13.35 -12.09 -12.24
C VAL A 90 13.22 -13.57 -11.94
N VAL A 91 12.02 -14.03 -11.68
CA VAL A 91 11.74 -15.43 -11.35
C VAL A 91 11.06 -16.10 -12.53
N VAL A 92 11.80 -16.99 -13.20
CA VAL A 92 11.31 -17.72 -14.36
C VAL A 92 11.37 -19.21 -14.10
N THR A 93 10.26 -19.90 -14.30
CA THR A 93 10.15 -21.35 -14.15
C THR A 93 9.56 -21.95 -15.42
N GLY A 94 10.34 -22.76 -16.16
CA GLY A 94 9.85 -23.38 -17.40
C GLY A 94 9.49 -22.40 -18.52
N GLY A 95 9.99 -21.15 -18.47
CA GLY A 95 9.65 -20.09 -19.41
C GLY A 95 8.51 -19.20 -18.96
N ASP A 96 7.92 -19.46 -17.79
CA ASP A 96 6.82 -18.66 -17.21
C ASP A 96 7.36 -17.67 -16.17
N LEU A 97 6.84 -16.43 -16.20
CA LEU A 97 7.32 -15.29 -15.40
C LEU A 97 6.43 -15.04 -14.19
N ALA A 98 7.00 -15.17 -13.01
CA ALA A 98 6.34 -14.82 -11.74
C ALA A 98 6.47 -13.34 -11.40
N ASN A 99 5.73 -12.91 -10.37
CA ASN A 99 5.79 -11.56 -9.77
C ASN A 99 5.41 -10.43 -10.74
N VAL A 100 4.62 -10.72 -11.76
CA VAL A 100 4.01 -9.70 -12.62
C VAL A 100 2.71 -9.24 -12.01
N PHE A 101 2.57 -7.95 -11.74
CA PHE A 101 1.31 -7.35 -11.35
C PHE A 101 0.46 -7.09 -12.59
N VAL A 102 -0.71 -7.71 -12.64
CA VAL A 102 -1.67 -7.58 -13.74
C VAL A 102 -2.91 -6.86 -13.23
N TYR A 103 -3.33 -5.77 -13.88
CA TYR A 103 -4.49 -5.02 -13.43
C TYR A 103 -5.25 -4.36 -14.57
N VAL A 104 -6.52 -4.04 -14.34
CA VAL A 104 -7.32 -3.21 -15.24
C VAL A 104 -6.90 -1.75 -15.07
N LYS A 105 -6.14 -1.27 -16.05
CA LYS A 105 -5.59 0.09 -16.08
C LYS A 105 -6.62 1.11 -16.57
N ASP A 106 -7.45 0.73 -17.54
CA ASP A 106 -8.46 1.61 -18.15
C ASP A 106 -9.68 0.82 -18.62
N GLY A 107 -10.81 1.52 -18.88
CA GLY A 107 -12.08 0.95 -19.34
C GLY A 107 -13.16 0.86 -18.27
N LEU A 108 -12.84 1.10 -17.00
CA LEU A 108 -13.83 1.08 -15.91
C LEU A 108 -14.65 2.38 -15.80
N GLY A 109 -14.25 3.44 -16.52
CA GLY A 109 -14.91 4.75 -16.46
C GLY A 109 -14.87 5.36 -15.07
N ASN A 110 -15.96 6.00 -14.67
CA ASN A 110 -16.08 6.67 -13.36
C ASN A 110 -16.63 5.77 -12.25
N ARG A 111 -16.50 4.45 -12.38
CA ARG A 111 -16.98 3.50 -11.37
C ARG A 111 -16.17 3.61 -10.11
N SER A 112 -16.84 3.56 -8.97
CA SER A 112 -16.26 3.40 -7.66
C SER A 112 -16.51 2.00 -7.12
N PHE A 113 -15.61 1.48 -6.32
CA PHE A 113 -15.64 0.12 -5.79
C PHE A 113 -15.45 0.17 -4.28
N ASP A 114 -16.14 -0.75 -3.59
CA ASP A 114 -15.93 -0.93 -2.17
C ASP A 114 -14.50 -1.41 -1.88
N VAL A 115 -13.89 -0.81 -0.89
CA VAL A 115 -12.57 -1.25 -0.41
C VAL A 115 -12.76 -2.57 0.35
N PRO A 116 -11.95 -3.60 0.08
CA PRO A 116 -12.01 -4.85 0.83
C PRO A 116 -11.89 -4.62 2.34
N LYS A 117 -12.79 -5.22 3.11
CA LYS A 117 -12.76 -5.15 4.58
C LYS A 117 -11.64 -6.00 5.16
N GLU A 118 -11.30 -7.08 4.47
CA GLU A 118 -10.21 -7.96 4.87
C GLU A 118 -8.87 -7.30 4.55
N PRO A 119 -7.97 -7.23 5.54
CA PRO A 119 -6.63 -6.71 5.31
C PRO A 119 -5.83 -7.58 4.34
N ALA A 120 -5.01 -6.94 3.53
CA ALA A 120 -3.93 -7.64 2.85
C ALA A 120 -2.80 -7.94 3.85
N THR A 121 -2.11 -9.05 3.69
CA THR A 121 -1.01 -9.42 4.59
C THR A 121 0.33 -9.23 3.91
N LEU A 122 1.25 -8.60 4.62
CA LEU A 122 2.68 -8.55 4.33
C LEU A 122 3.42 -9.16 5.51
N ASP A 123 4.11 -10.27 5.30
CA ASP A 123 4.86 -10.95 6.36
C ASP A 123 6.37 -10.88 6.13
N GLN A 124 7.12 -10.65 7.18
CA GLN A 124 8.58 -10.68 7.23
C GLN A 124 8.98 -12.03 7.80
N GLN A 125 9.32 -12.97 6.91
CA GLN A 125 9.62 -14.35 7.26
C GLN A 125 10.83 -14.87 6.47
N GLY A 126 11.76 -15.54 7.13
CA GLY A 126 13.00 -16.03 6.51
C GLY A 126 13.88 -14.89 6.01
N CYS A 127 13.83 -13.73 6.68
CA CYS A 127 14.53 -12.51 6.29
C CYS A 127 14.19 -12.05 4.87
N ARG A 128 12.91 -12.14 4.54
CA ARG A 128 12.28 -11.70 3.30
C ARG A 128 10.92 -11.05 3.59
N TYR A 129 10.44 -10.29 2.64
CA TYR A 129 9.03 -9.89 2.58
C TYR A 129 8.23 -10.92 1.76
N HIS A 130 7.08 -11.29 2.26
CA HIS A 130 6.12 -12.16 1.60
C HIS A 130 4.74 -11.50 1.53
N PRO A 131 4.15 -11.36 0.33
CA PRO A 131 4.70 -11.73 -0.98
C PRO A 131 5.75 -10.72 -1.47
N HIS A 132 6.53 -11.08 -2.52
CA HIS A 132 7.47 -10.17 -3.16
C HIS A 132 6.78 -9.02 -3.91
N VAL A 133 5.59 -9.26 -4.46
CA VAL A 133 4.72 -8.25 -5.09
C VAL A 133 3.34 -8.35 -4.47
N LEU A 134 2.83 -7.25 -3.93
CA LEU A 134 1.52 -7.15 -3.29
C LEU A 134 0.64 -6.16 -4.06
N GLY A 135 -0.59 -6.56 -4.38
CA GLY A 135 -1.63 -5.67 -4.87
C GLY A 135 -2.63 -5.32 -3.78
N VAL A 136 -3.03 -4.06 -3.70
CA VAL A 136 -4.04 -3.56 -2.76
C VAL A 136 -4.89 -2.46 -3.39
N MET A 137 -6.08 -2.25 -2.88
CA MET A 137 -6.86 -1.06 -3.24
C MET A 137 -6.45 0.15 -2.40
N THR A 138 -6.65 1.35 -2.96
CA THR A 138 -6.54 2.60 -2.19
C THR A 138 -7.41 2.53 -0.94
N GLY A 139 -6.83 2.80 0.24
CA GLY A 139 -7.53 2.73 1.52
C GLY A 139 -7.68 1.33 2.12
N GLN A 140 -7.31 0.26 1.40
CA GLN A 140 -7.29 -1.09 1.98
C GLN A 140 -6.23 -1.19 3.07
N THR A 141 -6.58 -1.83 4.19
CA THR A 141 -5.62 -2.10 5.26
C THR A 141 -4.61 -3.15 4.81
N VAL A 142 -3.34 -2.90 5.14
CA VAL A 142 -2.26 -3.88 5.06
C VAL A 142 -1.81 -4.21 6.48
N ASP A 143 -1.95 -5.47 6.89
CA ASP A 143 -1.40 -5.99 8.13
C ASP A 143 0.03 -6.48 7.88
N ILE A 144 0.99 -5.81 8.50
CA ILE A 144 2.42 -6.09 8.36
C ILE A 144 2.87 -6.86 9.59
N LYS A 145 3.32 -8.09 9.37
CA LYS A 145 3.74 -9.03 10.40
C LYS A 145 5.26 -9.19 10.42
N ASN A 146 5.80 -9.59 11.57
CA ASN A 146 7.15 -10.08 11.70
C ASN A 146 7.14 -11.48 12.32
N SER A 147 7.30 -12.49 11.45
CA SER A 147 7.34 -13.90 11.85
C SER A 147 8.76 -14.42 12.13
N ASP A 148 9.78 -13.57 11.98
CA ASP A 148 11.17 -13.93 12.23
C ASP A 148 11.59 -13.67 13.70
N PRO A 149 12.64 -14.35 14.18
CA PRO A 149 13.20 -14.13 15.52
C PRO A 149 14.18 -12.93 15.58
N THR A 150 14.20 -12.09 14.56
CA THR A 150 15.02 -10.87 14.48
C THR A 150 14.16 -9.63 14.21
N THR A 151 14.72 -8.45 14.43
CA THR A 151 14.07 -7.18 14.14
C THR A 151 14.19 -6.87 12.66
N HIS A 152 13.07 -6.56 12.05
CA HIS A 152 13.01 -6.01 10.70
C HIS A 152 12.55 -4.54 10.72
N ASN A 153 12.56 -3.94 9.55
CA ASN A 153 12.09 -2.58 9.35
C ASN A 153 11.21 -2.55 8.09
N ILE A 154 10.06 -1.92 8.19
CA ILE A 154 9.18 -1.67 7.04
C ILE A 154 9.37 -0.23 6.57
N HIS A 155 9.92 -0.07 5.36
CA HIS A 155 10.25 1.24 4.80
C HIS A 155 9.81 1.34 3.34
N PRO A 156 8.51 1.55 3.06
CA PRO A 156 8.05 1.99 1.76
C PRO A 156 8.60 3.37 1.44
N THR A 157 9.11 3.53 0.21
CA THR A 157 9.66 4.80 -0.30
C THR A 157 8.81 5.28 -1.48
N PRO A 158 7.58 5.78 -1.21
CA PRO A 158 6.61 6.16 -2.23
C PRO A 158 6.99 7.46 -2.92
N LYS A 159 6.42 7.66 -4.14
CA LYS A 159 6.41 8.95 -4.84
C LYS A 159 5.15 9.76 -4.50
N ASP A 160 4.01 9.06 -4.41
CA ASP A 160 2.68 9.69 -4.30
C ASP A 160 2.01 9.47 -2.94
N ASN A 161 2.43 8.47 -2.18
CA ASN A 161 1.90 8.18 -0.85
C ASN A 161 2.80 8.75 0.25
N ARG A 162 2.35 8.64 1.49
CA ARG A 162 3.16 9.04 2.65
C ARG A 162 4.20 7.97 2.96
N GLU A 163 5.45 8.40 3.10
CA GLU A 163 6.54 7.56 3.56
C GLU A 163 6.29 7.03 4.98
N LEU A 164 6.75 5.83 5.22
CA LEU A 164 6.76 5.15 6.50
C LEU A 164 8.14 4.57 6.72
N ASN A 165 8.62 4.59 7.96
CA ASN A 165 9.87 3.94 8.34
C ASN A 165 9.75 3.46 9.79
N GLU A 166 9.30 2.23 9.96
CA GLU A 166 9.03 1.66 11.28
C GLU A 166 9.82 0.36 11.50
N SER A 167 10.40 0.24 12.68
CA SER A 167 11.08 -0.97 13.14
C SER A 167 10.07 -1.90 13.80
N GLN A 168 10.13 -3.18 13.47
CA GLN A 168 9.24 -4.21 14.04
C GLN A 168 10.07 -5.33 14.68
N PRO A 169 10.24 -5.32 16.01
CA PRO A 169 10.93 -6.39 16.74
C PRO A 169 10.22 -7.74 16.63
N PRO A 170 10.88 -8.85 16.96
CA PRO A 170 10.25 -10.16 17.07
C PRO A 170 9.02 -10.11 17.99
N LYS A 171 7.93 -10.74 17.57
CA LYS A 171 6.67 -10.83 18.35
C LYS A 171 6.01 -9.47 18.64
N ALA A 172 6.43 -8.39 17.99
CA ALA A 172 5.71 -7.12 18.08
C ALA A 172 4.29 -7.27 17.48
N PRO A 173 3.34 -6.44 17.90
CA PRO A 173 2.03 -6.37 17.25
C PRO A 173 2.17 -6.04 15.76
N ASP A 174 1.18 -6.49 14.98
CA ASP A 174 1.11 -6.16 13.56
C ASP A 174 1.02 -4.65 13.37
N ILE A 175 1.80 -4.13 12.40
CA ILE A 175 1.71 -2.74 11.97
C ILE A 175 0.60 -2.65 10.94
N ARG A 176 -0.37 -1.74 11.14
CA ARG A 176 -1.47 -1.52 10.20
C ARG A 176 -1.26 -0.25 9.40
N LYS A 177 -1.29 -0.38 8.09
CA LYS A 177 -1.11 0.75 7.16
C LYS A 177 -2.14 0.73 6.03
N THR A 178 -2.40 1.93 5.49
CA THR A 178 -3.19 2.14 4.29
C THR A 178 -2.45 3.06 3.35
N PHE A 179 -2.64 2.87 2.04
CA PHE A 179 -2.13 3.76 1.00
C PHE A 179 -3.31 4.53 0.40
N ALA A 180 -3.23 5.85 0.41
CA ALA A 180 -4.34 6.72 0.03
C ALA A 180 -4.39 7.04 -1.46
N ARG A 181 -3.30 6.83 -2.19
CA ARG A 181 -3.15 7.19 -3.60
C ARG A 181 -2.70 5.99 -4.42
N GLU A 182 -3.15 5.96 -5.68
CA GLU A 182 -2.65 4.97 -6.63
C GLU A 182 -1.15 5.13 -6.83
N GLU A 183 -0.45 4.02 -6.81
CA GLU A 183 0.99 3.97 -7.07
C GLU A 183 1.38 2.55 -7.48
N ILE A 184 2.07 2.42 -8.61
CA ILE A 184 2.49 1.14 -9.15
C ILE A 184 3.96 0.91 -8.85
N MET A 185 4.31 -0.31 -8.44
CA MET A 185 5.67 -0.73 -8.07
C MET A 185 6.29 0.17 -7.00
N LEU A 186 5.50 0.57 -5.99
CA LEU A 186 5.98 1.27 -4.81
C LEU A 186 7.01 0.40 -4.08
N PRO A 187 8.29 0.82 -4.00
CA PRO A 187 9.31 -0.04 -3.41
C PRO A 187 9.24 0.00 -1.89
N VAL A 188 9.44 -1.18 -1.30
CA VAL A 188 9.55 -1.37 0.15
C VAL A 188 10.89 -2.04 0.45
N LYS A 189 11.61 -1.54 1.44
CA LYS A 189 12.92 -2.04 1.86
C LYS A 189 13.00 -2.22 3.36
N CYS A 190 13.97 -3.02 3.81
CA CYS A 190 14.40 -3.07 5.19
C CYS A 190 15.73 -2.32 5.34
N ASN A 191 15.82 -1.42 6.32
CA ASN A 191 17.06 -0.66 6.55
C ASN A 191 18.14 -1.50 7.25
N GLN A 192 17.73 -2.59 7.93
CA GLN A 192 18.64 -3.49 8.63
C GLN A 192 19.17 -4.61 7.72
N HIS A 193 18.33 -5.06 6.77
CA HIS A 193 18.64 -6.16 5.86
C HIS A 193 18.53 -5.68 4.41
N PRO A 194 19.60 -5.15 3.81
CA PRO A 194 19.55 -4.47 2.51
C PRO A 194 19.12 -5.37 1.35
N TRP A 195 19.12 -6.67 1.55
CA TRP A 195 18.60 -7.64 0.58
C TRP A 195 17.08 -7.78 0.62
N MET A 196 16.40 -7.39 1.72
CA MET A 196 14.94 -7.47 1.83
C MET A 196 14.30 -6.35 1.02
N LYS A 197 13.63 -6.73 -0.06
CA LYS A 197 12.89 -5.82 -0.96
C LYS A 197 11.61 -6.48 -1.42
N MET A 198 10.58 -5.66 -1.62
CA MET A 198 9.31 -6.04 -2.23
C MET A 198 8.64 -4.81 -2.86
N TYR A 199 7.53 -5.00 -3.55
CA TYR A 199 6.78 -3.93 -4.18
C TYR A 199 5.30 -3.99 -3.82
N VAL A 200 4.73 -2.83 -3.49
CA VAL A 200 3.29 -2.66 -3.30
C VAL A 200 2.71 -1.97 -4.53
N ASN A 201 1.58 -2.48 -5.02
CA ASN A 201 0.83 -1.87 -6.10
C ASN A 201 -0.53 -1.42 -5.56
N VAL A 202 -0.78 -0.14 -5.62
CA VAL A 202 -1.99 0.49 -5.09
C VAL A 202 -2.86 0.95 -6.25
N VAL A 203 -4.06 0.40 -6.37
CA VAL A 203 -5.01 0.71 -7.44
C VAL A 203 -6.40 1.06 -6.88
N LYS A 204 -7.25 1.71 -7.69
CA LYS A 204 -8.60 2.12 -7.26
C LYS A 204 -9.67 1.06 -7.47
N ASN A 205 -9.35 -0.03 -8.11
CA ASN A 205 -10.31 -1.07 -8.46
C ASN A 205 -9.85 -2.45 -7.98
N PRO A 206 -10.75 -3.42 -7.78
CA PRO A 206 -10.41 -4.76 -7.31
C PRO A 206 -9.91 -5.72 -8.40
N PHE A 207 -9.81 -5.25 -9.65
CA PHE A 207 -9.51 -6.11 -10.80
C PHE A 207 -8.01 -6.18 -11.06
N PHE A 208 -7.33 -6.91 -10.21
CA PHE A 208 -5.90 -7.17 -10.31
C PHE A 208 -5.53 -8.57 -9.83
N ALA A 209 -4.36 -9.02 -10.22
CA ALA A 209 -3.73 -10.26 -9.75
C ALA A 209 -2.21 -10.13 -9.82
N VAL A 210 -1.50 -11.04 -9.18
CA VAL A 210 -0.04 -11.20 -9.32
C VAL A 210 0.22 -12.59 -9.87
N THR A 211 1.11 -12.71 -10.85
CA THR A 211 1.44 -14.04 -11.40
C THR A 211 2.16 -14.91 -10.38
N ASP A 212 1.73 -16.13 -10.29
CA ASP A 212 2.38 -17.17 -9.48
C ASP A 212 3.69 -17.69 -10.11
N LYS A 213 4.32 -18.68 -9.50
CA LYS A 213 5.58 -19.29 -10.01
C LYS A 213 5.43 -19.98 -11.36
N SER A 214 4.21 -20.28 -11.79
CA SER A 214 3.87 -20.82 -13.12
C SER A 214 3.42 -19.75 -14.09
N GLY A 215 3.65 -18.47 -13.78
CA GLY A 215 3.26 -17.32 -14.59
C GLY A 215 1.76 -17.09 -14.70
N LYS A 216 0.92 -17.85 -13.98
CA LYS A 216 -0.54 -17.76 -14.08
C LYS A 216 -1.11 -16.64 -13.24
N TYR A 217 -2.17 -16.03 -13.77
CA TYR A 217 -2.97 -15.04 -13.08
C TYR A 217 -4.46 -15.22 -13.38
N GLU A 218 -5.31 -14.72 -12.49
CA GLU A 218 -6.78 -14.73 -12.67
C GLU A 218 -7.38 -13.48 -12.04
N ILE A 219 -8.18 -12.74 -12.83
CA ILE A 219 -8.98 -11.58 -12.41
C ILE A 219 -10.44 -11.94 -12.57
N LYS A 220 -11.17 -12.00 -11.45
CA LYS A 220 -12.59 -12.38 -11.40
C LYS A 220 -13.49 -11.17 -11.23
N GLY A 221 -14.75 -11.34 -11.60
CA GLY A 221 -15.81 -10.38 -11.31
C GLY A 221 -15.77 -9.14 -12.19
N LEU A 222 -15.03 -9.17 -13.31
CA LEU A 222 -14.93 -8.05 -14.24
C LEU A 222 -16.25 -7.88 -15.01
N PRO A 223 -16.90 -6.70 -15.00
CA PRO A 223 -18.07 -6.43 -15.83
C PRO A 223 -17.75 -6.61 -17.32
N PRO A 224 -18.75 -6.90 -18.18
CA PRO A 224 -18.54 -6.86 -19.63
C PRO A 224 -18.11 -5.47 -20.08
N GLY A 225 -17.18 -5.40 -21.04
CA GLY A 225 -16.67 -4.12 -21.55
C GLY A 225 -15.34 -4.22 -22.27
N ASP A 226 -14.85 -3.06 -22.70
CA ASP A 226 -13.55 -2.89 -23.33
C ASP A 226 -12.55 -2.33 -22.32
N TYR A 227 -11.44 -3.00 -22.14
CA TYR A 227 -10.44 -2.68 -21.12
C TYR A 227 -9.04 -2.59 -21.68
N THR A 228 -8.20 -1.87 -20.98
CA THR A 228 -6.74 -1.96 -21.12
C THR A 228 -6.21 -2.68 -19.88
N LEU A 229 -5.65 -3.87 -20.08
CA LEU A 229 -4.89 -4.56 -19.05
C LEU A 229 -3.44 -4.08 -19.07
N ALA A 230 -2.88 -3.82 -17.90
CA ALA A 230 -1.45 -3.57 -17.74
C ALA A 230 -0.79 -4.74 -17.02
N PHE A 231 0.39 -5.10 -17.49
CA PHE A 231 1.27 -6.12 -16.95
C PHE A 231 2.56 -5.42 -16.53
N VAL A 232 2.87 -5.42 -15.24
CA VAL A 232 4.00 -4.64 -14.70
C VAL A 232 4.95 -5.55 -13.95
N HIS A 233 6.23 -5.48 -14.31
CA HIS A 233 7.28 -6.23 -13.65
C HIS A 233 8.43 -5.31 -13.24
N GLU A 234 8.97 -5.48 -12.02
CA GLU A 234 9.96 -4.58 -11.41
C GLU A 234 11.21 -4.30 -12.27
N LYS A 235 11.63 -5.25 -13.10
CA LYS A 235 12.82 -5.15 -13.96
C LYS A 235 12.53 -5.00 -15.44
N LEU A 236 11.33 -5.41 -15.88
CA LEU A 236 11.00 -5.47 -17.30
C LEU A 236 10.00 -4.38 -17.70
N GLY A 237 9.55 -3.58 -16.73
CA GLY A 237 8.65 -2.46 -16.95
C GLY A 237 7.21 -2.87 -17.18
N GLU A 238 6.46 -1.98 -17.85
CA GLU A 238 5.04 -2.14 -18.12
C GLU A 238 4.80 -2.50 -19.59
N GLN A 239 3.86 -3.42 -19.81
CA GLN A 239 3.27 -3.69 -21.11
C GLN A 239 1.74 -3.66 -20.98
N THR A 240 1.03 -3.30 -22.05
CA THR A 240 -0.42 -3.20 -22.03
C THR A 240 -1.05 -3.97 -23.19
N GLN A 241 -2.26 -4.50 -22.95
CA GLN A 241 -3.09 -5.11 -23.98
C GLN A 241 -4.52 -4.60 -23.87
N LYS A 242 -5.17 -4.33 -25.02
CA LYS A 242 -6.60 -4.08 -25.08
C LYS A 242 -7.34 -5.40 -25.15
N VAL A 243 -8.43 -5.52 -24.37
CA VAL A 243 -9.25 -6.71 -24.30
C VAL A 243 -10.72 -6.33 -24.24
N THR A 244 -11.54 -6.99 -25.06
CA THR A 244 -13.00 -6.96 -24.94
C THR A 244 -13.44 -8.20 -24.21
N VAL A 245 -14.30 -8.03 -23.20
CA VAL A 245 -14.80 -9.10 -22.34
C VAL A 245 -16.32 -9.11 -22.41
N GLY A 246 -16.91 -10.24 -22.80
CA GLY A 246 -18.34 -10.46 -22.85
C GLY A 246 -18.93 -10.90 -21.50
N ALA A 247 -20.27 -10.89 -21.39
CA ALA A 247 -20.95 -11.36 -20.20
C ALA A 247 -20.68 -12.86 -19.96
N LYS A 248 -20.33 -13.23 -18.71
CA LYS A 248 -20.02 -14.60 -18.28
C LYS A 248 -18.85 -15.25 -19.03
N GLU A 249 -18.08 -14.46 -19.76
CA GLU A 249 -16.94 -14.97 -20.52
C GLU A 249 -15.77 -15.31 -19.58
N THR A 250 -15.06 -16.39 -19.91
CA THR A 250 -13.70 -16.61 -19.42
C THR A 250 -12.74 -16.28 -20.54
N LYS A 251 -12.09 -15.13 -20.45
CA LYS A 251 -11.17 -14.60 -21.45
C LYS A 251 -9.75 -14.94 -21.09
N THR A 252 -9.04 -15.65 -21.97
CA THR A 252 -7.61 -15.88 -21.80
C THR A 252 -6.82 -14.79 -22.50
N VAL A 253 -5.89 -14.18 -21.77
CA VAL A 253 -4.99 -13.11 -22.22
C VAL A 253 -3.59 -13.42 -21.75
N ASP A 254 -2.76 -13.97 -22.65
CA ASP A 254 -1.36 -14.25 -22.37
C ASP A 254 -0.49 -13.04 -22.70
N GLN A 255 0.63 -12.89 -21.97
CA GLN A 255 1.60 -11.82 -22.18
C GLN A 255 3.00 -12.39 -22.22
N THR A 256 3.89 -11.83 -23.05
CA THR A 256 5.29 -12.22 -23.11
C THR A 256 6.19 -11.02 -22.85
N PHE A 257 7.08 -11.13 -21.88
CA PHE A 257 8.18 -10.21 -21.65
C PHE A 257 9.46 -10.74 -22.29
N LYS A 258 10.26 -9.85 -22.86
CA LYS A 258 11.54 -10.21 -23.50
C LYS A 258 12.72 -9.89 -22.58
N ALA A 259 13.73 -10.74 -22.60
CA ALA A 259 15.01 -10.46 -21.97
C ALA A 259 15.59 -9.14 -22.53
N GLY A 260 16.04 -8.25 -21.64
CA GLY A 260 16.59 -6.95 -22.04
C GLY A 260 15.56 -5.90 -22.47
N GLY A 261 14.27 -6.16 -22.30
CA GLY A 261 13.23 -5.15 -22.42
C GLY A 261 13.48 -4.07 -21.37
N ALA A 262 13.83 -2.85 -21.80
CA ALA A 262 14.00 -1.72 -20.91
C ALA A 262 12.67 -1.39 -20.26
N ALA A 263 12.69 -1.11 -18.96
CA ALA A 263 11.58 -0.45 -18.29
C ALA A 263 11.26 0.84 -19.07
N ALA A 264 10.11 0.88 -19.74
CA ALA A 264 9.67 2.09 -20.40
C ALA A 264 9.38 3.14 -19.33
N GLY A 265 10.33 4.08 -19.18
CA GLY A 265 10.09 5.40 -18.61
C GLY A 265 9.64 5.48 -17.16
N GLY A 266 10.58 5.54 -16.26
CA GLY A 266 10.42 6.19 -14.97
C GLY A 266 11.48 7.30 -14.88
N MET A 267 11.19 8.49 -15.40
CA MET A 267 11.79 9.74 -14.92
C MET A 267 10.83 10.42 -13.98
#